data_d5a25eb0cd43648cf1246155516d3620
#
_entry.id   d5a25eb0cd43648cf1246155516d3620
#
_cell.length_a   1.000
_cell.length_b   1.000
_cell.length_c   1.000
_cell.angle_alpha   90.00
_cell.angle_beta   90.00
_cell.angle_gamma   90.00
#
_symmetry.space_group_name_H-M   'P 1'
#
loop_
_entity.id
_entity.type
_entity.pdbx_description
1 polymer ?
#
loop_
_entity_poly.entity_id
_entity_poly.type
_entity_poly.pdbx_seq_one_letter_code
_entity_poly.pdbx_strand_id
1 'polypeptide(L)'
;MDNMNVETAASASFPLPKLPQDAAASPERHEIHINITRKAFDGLARQGMLFQQGIHEGSDNALAAAVPGEQARICIALAPDDDKNYLHMAVADWGRGMDLDALQNALQLGSLPTGSDRLNEHGYGLNNALACLTGGSGEWCIYTRSGPGKYYKVSGPFDLTMNVELVDTLDLPKGMNLHWSEPSTVVCVRSPMAIARTMQRQGNRRGTDLASLSAWLVEHLGVAYRGYLELDSRTLEPSAKIVVTVGGSTVLVPPIHVPMMLTRTEHFQVELGSQVVPLTYVYGVLDRSQRDRLVQGGKARYYYQGSQPTQGIDIRLGKRVIATAQLSEIWQREDGKPLSRHNSYNDFVGELLIPELPRGVLATLTNKTGIDRNDPDWDKVFEALAAYPPVKNAQSAGEKELRLRWMKMLKATNPEDDVNGEVAVWPTATRIDVVDRNKSGKCVLYELKAGKGEPLDLYQLRMYWDGLILDGVQPTQGVLLAAEFSEHLDAMLPLLNAQPTPPFPDGTPSAPYNFSLATHEEKQLV
;
A
#
# COMPACT_ATOMS: atom_id res chain seq x y z
N MET A 1 31.58 -53.71 2.83
CA MET A 1 31.56 -53.80 4.27
C MET A 1 31.58 -52.35 4.75
N ASP A 2 30.56 -51.68 5.21
CA ASP A 2 29.35 -51.96 5.93
C ASP A 2 28.22 -51.05 5.43
N ASN A 3 27.05 -51.65 5.30
CA ASN A 3 25.80 -50.97 5.04
C ASN A 3 25.34 -50.24 6.32
N MET A 4 25.17 -48.94 6.26
CA MET A 4 24.38 -48.21 7.24
C MET A 4 22.97 -47.99 6.71
N ASN A 5 22.03 -48.75 7.25
CA ASN A 5 20.60 -48.57 7.09
C ASN A 5 20.17 -47.20 7.67
N VAL A 6 19.55 -46.39 6.85
CA VAL A 6 18.78 -45.23 7.32
C VAL A 6 17.35 -45.73 7.63
N GLU A 7 17.02 -45.82 8.89
CA GLU A 7 15.68 -46.04 9.36
C GLU A 7 14.78 -44.82 9.04
N THR A 8 13.81 -45.06 8.18
CA THR A 8 12.70 -44.15 7.94
C THR A 8 11.84 -44.05 9.20
N ALA A 9 11.78 -42.86 9.79
CA ALA A 9 10.87 -42.55 10.89
C ALA A 9 9.42 -42.73 10.44
N ALA A 10 8.75 -43.71 11.04
CA ALA A 10 7.34 -43.98 10.85
C ALA A 10 6.49 -42.84 11.44
N SER A 11 5.60 -42.29 10.61
CA SER A 11 4.56 -41.36 11.03
C SER A 11 3.72 -42.00 12.16
N ALA A 12 3.69 -41.34 13.31
CA ALA A 12 2.85 -41.74 14.42
C ALA A 12 1.38 -41.51 14.06
N SER A 13 0.70 -42.56 13.58
CA SER A 13 -0.75 -42.56 13.47
C SER A 13 -1.33 -42.70 14.86
N PHE A 14 -2.12 -41.72 15.32
CA PHE A 14 -2.91 -41.81 16.51
C PHE A 14 -3.85 -43.02 16.39
N PRO A 15 -3.86 -43.98 17.34
CA PRO A 15 -4.80 -45.07 17.29
C PRO A 15 -6.21 -44.55 17.60
N LEU A 16 -7.08 -44.62 16.61
CA LEU A 16 -8.50 -44.41 16.84
C LEU A 16 -8.99 -45.46 17.85
N PRO A 17 -9.83 -45.12 18.82
CA PRO A 17 -10.37 -46.05 19.78
C PRO A 17 -11.14 -47.17 19.04
N LYS A 18 -10.77 -48.44 19.29
CA LYS A 18 -11.49 -49.58 18.77
C LYS A 18 -12.90 -49.60 19.39
N LEU A 19 -13.86 -49.32 18.53
CA LEU A 19 -15.28 -49.55 18.88
C LEU A 19 -15.51 -51.05 19.16
N PRO A 20 -16.36 -51.42 20.15
CA PRO A 20 -16.68 -52.80 20.42
C PRO A 20 -17.31 -53.45 19.18
N GLN A 21 -16.75 -54.57 18.75
CA GLN A 21 -17.36 -55.44 17.74
C GLN A 21 -18.45 -56.27 18.39
N ASP A 22 -19.66 -55.71 18.57
CA ASP A 22 -20.85 -56.53 18.81
C ASP A 22 -22.08 -55.86 18.22
N ALA A 23 -22.83 -56.66 17.46
CA ALA A 23 -24.13 -56.44 16.88
C ALA A 23 -24.17 -55.63 15.58
N ALA A 24 -24.26 -56.33 14.46
CA ALA A 24 -24.61 -55.88 13.16
C ALA A 24 -26.09 -55.40 13.09
N ALA A 25 -26.30 -54.15 13.50
CA ALA A 25 -27.36 -53.33 12.94
C ALA A 25 -26.67 -52.32 12.02
N SER A 26 -26.97 -52.35 10.73
CA SER A 26 -26.52 -51.29 9.82
C SER A 26 -26.91 -49.95 10.43
N PRO A 27 -25.96 -48.98 10.60
CA PRO A 27 -26.33 -47.70 11.16
C PRO A 27 -27.44 -47.09 10.30
N GLU A 28 -28.55 -46.74 10.92
CA GLU A 28 -29.60 -45.94 10.26
C GLU A 28 -28.95 -44.67 9.72
N ARG A 29 -28.88 -44.55 8.40
CA ARG A 29 -28.34 -43.36 7.75
C ARG A 29 -29.47 -42.39 7.51
N HIS A 30 -29.43 -41.25 8.20
CA HIS A 30 -30.33 -40.15 7.96
C HIS A 30 -29.61 -39.14 7.05
N GLU A 31 -30.27 -38.71 6.01
CA GLU A 31 -29.79 -37.60 5.16
C GLU A 31 -30.30 -36.30 5.75
N ILE A 32 -29.39 -35.35 5.93
CA ILE A 32 -29.70 -33.99 6.36
C ILE A 32 -29.48 -33.07 5.15
N HIS A 33 -30.53 -32.39 4.70
CA HIS A 33 -30.42 -31.37 3.66
C HIS A 33 -30.08 -30.02 4.30
N ILE A 34 -28.92 -29.45 3.94
CA ILE A 34 -28.50 -28.12 4.37
C ILE A 34 -29.00 -27.12 3.34
N ASN A 35 -29.99 -26.30 3.71
CA ASN A 35 -30.52 -25.25 2.85
C ASN A 35 -29.98 -23.89 3.32
N ILE A 36 -29.51 -23.07 2.35
CA ILE A 36 -29.15 -21.68 2.60
C ILE A 36 -30.46 -20.91 2.79
N THR A 37 -30.58 -20.10 3.83
CA THR A 37 -31.73 -19.24 4.05
C THR A 37 -31.39 -17.79 3.68
N ARG A 38 -32.41 -16.94 3.43
CA ARG A 38 -32.25 -15.50 3.18
C ARG A 38 -31.38 -14.82 4.24
N LYS A 39 -31.43 -15.27 5.49
CA LYS A 39 -30.59 -14.77 6.59
C LYS A 39 -29.08 -14.91 6.36
N ALA A 40 -28.63 -15.80 5.48
CA ALA A 40 -27.22 -15.90 5.11
C ALA A 40 -26.73 -14.62 4.42
N PHE A 41 -27.54 -14.04 3.56
CA PHE A 41 -27.22 -12.75 2.88
C PHE A 41 -27.21 -11.58 3.88
N ASP A 42 -28.10 -11.57 4.89
CA ASP A 42 -28.07 -10.59 5.97
C ASP A 42 -26.75 -10.71 6.80
N GLY A 43 -26.25 -11.94 6.92
CA GLY A 43 -24.95 -12.22 7.57
C GLY A 43 -23.76 -11.65 6.78
N LEU A 44 -23.79 -11.71 5.44
CA LEU A 44 -22.76 -11.15 4.59
C LEU A 44 -22.64 -9.62 4.77
N ALA A 45 -23.77 -8.91 4.88
CA ALA A 45 -23.77 -7.46 5.09
C ALA A 45 -23.04 -7.00 6.36
N ARG A 46 -22.86 -7.91 7.33
CA ARG A 46 -22.20 -7.63 8.62
C ARG A 46 -20.70 -7.96 8.65
N GLN A 47 -20.10 -8.38 7.53
CA GLN A 47 -18.68 -8.72 7.47
C GLN A 47 -17.74 -7.50 7.48
N GLY A 48 -18.27 -6.27 7.52
CA GLY A 48 -17.47 -5.06 7.71
C GLY A 48 -16.62 -4.63 6.54
N MET A 49 -17.02 -4.99 5.30
CA MET A 49 -16.36 -4.55 4.08
C MET A 49 -16.38 -3.02 3.95
N LEU A 50 -15.23 -2.41 3.65
CA LEU A 50 -15.15 -0.99 3.35
C LEU A 50 -15.69 -0.68 1.94
N PHE A 51 -16.15 0.54 1.70
CA PHE A 51 -16.77 0.92 0.42
C PHE A 51 -15.83 0.66 -0.78
N GLN A 52 -14.56 1.08 -0.70
CA GLN A 52 -13.60 0.83 -1.77
C GLN A 52 -13.36 -0.67 -2.00
N GLN A 53 -13.45 -1.51 -0.97
CA GLN A 53 -13.29 -2.96 -1.12
C GLN A 53 -14.41 -3.57 -1.96
N GLY A 54 -15.66 -3.13 -1.73
CA GLY A 54 -16.79 -3.56 -2.56
C GLY A 54 -16.68 -3.09 -4.01
N ILE A 55 -16.13 -1.90 -4.24
CA ILE A 55 -15.84 -1.41 -5.60
C ILE A 55 -14.70 -2.22 -6.24
N HIS A 56 -13.69 -2.59 -5.46
CA HIS A 56 -12.62 -3.47 -5.95
C HIS A 56 -13.17 -4.82 -6.41
N GLU A 57 -14.11 -5.44 -5.71
CA GLU A 57 -14.74 -6.68 -6.16
C GLU A 57 -15.44 -6.51 -7.51
N GLY A 58 -16.19 -5.42 -7.70
CA GLY A 58 -16.78 -5.09 -8.99
C GLY A 58 -15.75 -4.87 -10.09
N SER A 59 -14.65 -4.19 -9.77
CA SER A 59 -13.55 -3.93 -10.70
C SER A 59 -12.74 -5.19 -11.04
N ASP A 60 -12.49 -6.07 -10.08
CA ASP A 60 -11.83 -7.35 -10.28
C ASP A 60 -12.68 -8.26 -11.19
N ASN A 61 -14.02 -8.28 -10.99
CA ASN A 61 -14.95 -8.98 -11.87
C ASN A 61 -14.95 -8.41 -13.30
N ALA A 62 -14.90 -7.08 -13.44
CA ALA A 62 -14.80 -6.41 -14.73
C ALA A 62 -13.50 -6.74 -15.47
N LEU A 63 -12.36 -6.78 -14.75
CA LEU A 63 -11.06 -7.19 -15.30
C LEU A 63 -11.08 -8.66 -15.74
N ALA A 64 -11.66 -9.55 -14.93
CA ALA A 64 -11.80 -10.97 -15.26
C ALA A 64 -12.74 -11.21 -16.47
N ALA A 65 -13.72 -10.31 -16.68
CA ALA A 65 -14.62 -10.34 -17.82
C ALA A 65 -14.02 -9.71 -19.09
N ALA A 66 -12.83 -9.12 -19.03
CA ALA A 66 -12.20 -8.50 -20.19
C ALA A 66 -12.04 -9.47 -21.36
N VAL A 67 -12.19 -8.95 -22.59
CA VAL A 67 -11.96 -9.73 -23.81
C VAL A 67 -10.46 -9.92 -24.00
N PRO A 68 -9.97 -11.14 -24.18
CA PRO A 68 -8.56 -11.39 -24.38
C PRO A 68 -7.98 -10.58 -25.56
N GLY A 69 -6.88 -9.88 -25.31
CA GLY A 69 -6.22 -9.03 -26.31
C GLY A 69 -6.82 -7.63 -26.45
N GLU A 70 -7.90 -7.32 -25.75
CA GLU A 70 -8.47 -5.98 -25.69
C GLU A 70 -8.14 -5.27 -24.37
N GLN A 71 -8.11 -3.94 -24.41
CA GLN A 71 -7.94 -3.12 -23.22
C GLN A 71 -9.25 -3.13 -22.41
N ALA A 72 -9.20 -3.56 -21.15
CA ALA A 72 -10.35 -3.52 -20.26
C ALA A 72 -10.81 -2.06 -20.03
N ARG A 73 -12.11 -1.83 -20.10
CA ARG A 73 -12.73 -0.52 -19.81
C ARG A 73 -13.66 -0.66 -18.62
N ILE A 74 -13.46 0.18 -17.60
CA ILE A 74 -14.24 0.17 -16.35
C ILE A 74 -14.66 1.59 -16.02
N CYS A 75 -15.93 1.80 -15.75
CA CYS A 75 -16.45 3.08 -15.31
C CYS A 75 -17.10 2.91 -13.93
N ILE A 76 -16.61 3.65 -12.94
CA ILE A 76 -17.25 3.76 -11.63
C ILE A 76 -18.01 5.09 -11.61
N ALA A 77 -19.34 5.03 -11.54
CA ALA A 77 -20.19 6.21 -11.51
C ALA A 77 -20.78 6.42 -10.12
N LEU A 78 -20.70 7.67 -9.62
CA LEU A 78 -21.32 8.10 -8.37
C LEU A 78 -22.36 9.18 -8.69
N ALA A 79 -23.56 9.05 -8.13
CA ALA A 79 -24.61 10.04 -8.22
C ALA A 79 -25.24 10.33 -6.86
N PRO A 80 -25.70 11.57 -6.61
CA PRO A 80 -26.42 11.88 -5.38
C PRO A 80 -27.75 11.14 -5.36
N ASP A 81 -28.18 10.75 -4.17
CA ASP A 81 -29.55 10.30 -3.92
C ASP A 81 -30.37 11.51 -3.42
N ASP A 82 -31.68 11.49 -3.62
CA ASP A 82 -32.59 12.52 -3.09
C ASP A 82 -32.55 12.55 -1.56
N ASP A 83 -32.33 11.39 -0.90
CA ASP A 83 -32.00 11.30 0.52
C ASP A 83 -30.48 11.44 0.71
N LYS A 84 -30.06 12.56 1.28
CA LYS A 84 -28.63 12.88 1.57
C LYS A 84 -27.89 11.85 2.45
N ASN A 85 -28.61 10.91 3.05
CA ASN A 85 -28.01 9.80 3.79
C ASN A 85 -27.56 8.65 2.90
N TYR A 86 -27.88 8.69 1.59
CA TYR A 86 -27.52 7.69 0.61
C TYR A 86 -26.81 8.30 -0.58
N LEU A 87 -26.19 7.43 -1.37
CA LEU A 87 -25.69 7.74 -2.70
C LEU A 87 -25.95 6.55 -3.63
N HIS A 88 -26.04 6.82 -4.91
CA HIS A 88 -26.04 5.79 -5.94
C HIS A 88 -24.62 5.58 -6.46
N MET A 89 -24.21 4.33 -6.62
CA MET A 89 -22.95 3.92 -7.21
C MET A 89 -23.18 2.85 -8.27
N ALA A 90 -22.44 2.92 -9.36
CA ALA A 90 -22.41 1.85 -10.35
C ALA A 90 -20.97 1.50 -10.72
N VAL A 91 -20.73 0.21 -10.96
CA VAL A 91 -19.55 -0.30 -11.67
C VAL A 91 -20.02 -0.85 -13.01
N ALA A 92 -19.51 -0.28 -14.09
CA ALA A 92 -19.84 -0.68 -15.45
C ALA A 92 -18.59 -1.18 -16.18
N ASP A 93 -18.72 -2.25 -16.96
CA ASP A 93 -17.67 -2.81 -17.81
C ASP A 93 -18.13 -3.02 -19.26
N TRP A 94 -17.13 -3.14 -20.15
CA TRP A 94 -17.29 -3.43 -21.57
C TRP A 94 -16.60 -4.76 -21.94
N GLY A 95 -16.67 -5.72 -21.02
CA GLY A 95 -16.14 -7.06 -21.19
C GLY A 95 -17.11 -7.99 -21.93
N ARG A 96 -17.00 -9.29 -21.68
CA ARG A 96 -17.82 -10.33 -22.33
C ARG A 96 -19.29 -10.29 -21.94
N GLY A 97 -19.61 -9.64 -20.80
CA GLY A 97 -20.93 -9.70 -20.20
C GLY A 97 -21.32 -11.11 -19.74
N MET A 98 -22.61 -11.30 -19.44
CA MET A 98 -23.15 -12.59 -18.99
C MET A 98 -24.40 -12.95 -19.74
N ASP A 99 -24.54 -14.21 -20.14
CA ASP A 99 -25.80 -14.84 -20.47
C ASP A 99 -26.56 -15.25 -19.20
N LEU A 100 -27.69 -15.88 -19.33
CA LEU A 100 -28.53 -16.23 -18.17
C LEU A 100 -27.86 -17.24 -17.24
N ASP A 101 -27.15 -18.22 -17.77
CA ASP A 101 -26.45 -19.24 -16.98
C ASP A 101 -25.25 -18.64 -16.22
N ALA A 102 -24.50 -17.78 -16.89
CA ALA A 102 -23.38 -17.05 -16.26
C ALA A 102 -23.88 -16.10 -15.16
N LEU A 103 -25.00 -15.40 -15.37
CA LEU A 103 -25.64 -14.54 -14.39
C LEU A 103 -26.12 -15.33 -13.16
N GLN A 104 -26.77 -16.48 -13.39
CA GLN A 104 -27.16 -17.38 -12.30
C GLN A 104 -25.96 -17.84 -11.50
N ASN A 105 -24.90 -18.27 -12.16
CA ASN A 105 -23.66 -18.69 -11.49
C ASN A 105 -23.00 -17.54 -10.72
N ALA A 106 -23.01 -16.32 -11.24
CA ALA A 106 -22.42 -15.15 -10.58
C ALA A 106 -23.17 -14.78 -9.28
N LEU A 107 -24.46 -15.05 -9.20
CA LEU A 107 -25.30 -14.80 -8.01
C LEU A 107 -25.32 -15.99 -7.03
N GLN A 108 -24.88 -17.17 -7.46
CA GLN A 108 -24.81 -18.35 -6.58
C GLN A 108 -23.60 -18.28 -5.66
N LEU A 109 -23.85 -18.41 -4.35
CA LEU A 109 -22.78 -18.41 -3.34
C LEU A 109 -21.84 -19.61 -3.54
N GLY A 110 -20.52 -19.32 -3.61
CA GLY A 110 -19.48 -20.33 -3.75
C GLY A 110 -19.35 -20.92 -5.16
N SER A 111 -20.09 -20.40 -6.14
CA SER A 111 -19.91 -20.78 -7.55
C SER A 111 -18.64 -20.19 -8.09
N LEU A 112 -17.74 -21.04 -8.60
CA LEU A 112 -16.52 -20.62 -9.26
C LEU A 112 -16.76 -20.59 -10.77
N PRO A 113 -16.45 -19.48 -11.46
CA PRO A 113 -16.48 -19.46 -12.91
C PRO A 113 -15.46 -20.46 -13.46
N THR A 114 -15.81 -21.08 -14.58
CA THR A 114 -14.91 -21.95 -15.35
C THR A 114 -13.76 -21.10 -15.91
N GLY A 115 -12.54 -21.26 -15.36
CA GLY A 115 -11.34 -20.55 -15.83
C GLY A 115 -10.27 -20.45 -14.76
N SER A 116 -9.06 -20.13 -15.19
CA SER A 116 -7.87 -20.01 -14.33
C SER A 116 -7.67 -18.61 -13.75
N ASP A 117 -8.64 -17.70 -13.93
CA ASP A 117 -8.47 -16.31 -13.53
C ASP A 117 -8.48 -16.17 -12.02
N ARG A 118 -7.38 -15.65 -11.48
CA ARG A 118 -7.18 -15.44 -10.05
C ARG A 118 -8.06 -14.32 -9.48
N LEU A 119 -8.50 -13.37 -10.29
CA LEU A 119 -9.37 -12.28 -9.84
C LEU A 119 -10.74 -12.77 -9.32
N ASN A 120 -11.15 -14.00 -9.67
CA ASN A 120 -12.39 -14.65 -9.21
C ASN A 120 -12.14 -15.91 -8.37
N GLU A 121 -11.25 -15.84 -7.39
CA GLU A 121 -10.75 -17.00 -6.65
C GLU A 121 -11.80 -17.70 -5.78
N HIS A 122 -12.76 -16.97 -5.19
CA HIS A 122 -13.57 -17.48 -4.08
C HIS A 122 -15.07 -17.66 -4.36
N GLY A 123 -15.62 -17.05 -5.40
CA GLY A 123 -17.05 -17.14 -5.74
C GLY A 123 -18.03 -16.48 -4.76
N TYR A 124 -17.54 -15.65 -3.83
CA TYR A 124 -18.34 -14.91 -2.84
C TYR A 124 -18.30 -13.40 -3.04
N GLY A 125 -17.35 -12.89 -3.81
CA GLY A 125 -17.00 -11.48 -3.88
C GLY A 125 -18.19 -10.60 -4.28
N LEU A 126 -18.90 -10.93 -5.35
CA LEU A 126 -20.04 -10.15 -5.84
C LEU A 126 -21.17 -10.09 -4.79
N ASN A 127 -21.57 -11.23 -4.25
CA ASN A 127 -22.66 -11.32 -3.28
C ASN A 127 -22.33 -10.56 -1.98
N ASN A 128 -21.09 -10.69 -1.51
CA ASN A 128 -20.59 -9.98 -0.35
C ASN A 128 -20.55 -8.46 -0.61
N ALA A 129 -20.05 -8.03 -1.77
CA ALA A 129 -20.03 -6.63 -2.15
C ALA A 129 -21.43 -6.02 -2.20
N LEU A 130 -22.39 -6.69 -2.86
CA LEU A 130 -23.77 -6.23 -2.95
C LEU A 130 -24.43 -6.11 -1.57
N ALA A 131 -24.24 -7.12 -0.70
CA ALA A 131 -24.79 -7.11 0.64
C ALA A 131 -24.17 -5.98 1.51
N CYS A 132 -22.84 -5.85 1.51
CA CYS A 132 -22.13 -4.86 2.32
C CYS A 132 -22.36 -3.43 1.81
N LEU A 133 -22.27 -3.19 0.50
CA LEU A 133 -22.42 -1.85 -0.08
C LEU A 133 -23.83 -1.28 0.11
N THR A 134 -24.87 -2.12 0.13
CA THR A 134 -26.24 -1.71 0.42
C THR A 134 -26.53 -1.59 1.93
N GLY A 135 -25.58 -1.99 2.81
CA GLY A 135 -25.82 -2.05 4.24
C GLY A 135 -26.91 -3.06 4.64
N GLY A 136 -27.13 -4.07 3.79
CA GLY A 136 -28.15 -5.10 3.97
C GLY A 136 -29.57 -4.68 3.54
N SER A 137 -29.78 -3.47 2.98
CA SER A 137 -31.08 -3.06 2.46
C SER A 137 -31.49 -3.87 1.23
N GLY A 138 -30.50 -4.38 0.47
CA GLY A 138 -30.72 -5.10 -0.77
C GLY A 138 -31.10 -4.22 -1.95
N GLU A 139 -30.89 -2.90 -1.87
CA GLU A 139 -31.18 -1.96 -2.96
C GLU A 139 -30.05 -1.97 -3.99
N TRP A 140 -30.03 -3.01 -4.81
CA TRP A 140 -29.09 -3.18 -5.91
C TRP A 140 -29.78 -3.73 -7.16
N CYS A 141 -29.17 -3.51 -8.33
CA CYS A 141 -29.55 -4.18 -9.58
C CYS A 141 -28.32 -4.44 -10.46
N ILE A 142 -28.42 -5.48 -11.27
CA ILE A 142 -27.44 -5.86 -12.29
C ILE A 142 -28.13 -5.86 -13.65
N TYR A 143 -27.50 -5.17 -14.60
CA TYR A 143 -27.80 -5.26 -16.01
C TYR A 143 -26.65 -5.96 -16.71
N THR A 144 -26.89 -6.98 -17.52
CA THR A 144 -25.82 -7.66 -18.27
C THR A 144 -26.32 -8.24 -19.59
N ARG A 145 -25.42 -8.33 -20.58
CA ARG A 145 -25.64 -8.96 -21.86
C ARG A 145 -24.34 -9.52 -22.43
N SER A 146 -24.37 -10.70 -23.00
CA SER A 146 -23.20 -11.37 -23.59
C SER A 146 -22.94 -11.02 -25.05
N GLY A 147 -23.65 -10.02 -25.59
CA GLY A 147 -23.55 -9.57 -26.99
C GLY A 147 -24.57 -8.48 -27.31
N PRO A 148 -24.75 -8.12 -28.58
CA PRO A 148 -25.78 -7.16 -28.99
C PRO A 148 -27.20 -7.65 -28.63
N GLY A 149 -28.06 -6.75 -28.14
CA GLY A 149 -29.45 -7.09 -27.79
C GLY A 149 -29.88 -6.57 -26.44
N LYS A 150 -30.91 -7.18 -25.89
CA LYS A 150 -31.50 -6.80 -24.62
C LYS A 150 -30.60 -7.18 -23.44
N TYR A 151 -30.73 -6.43 -22.38
CA TYR A 151 -30.08 -6.75 -21.10
C TYR A 151 -30.93 -7.69 -20.27
N TYR A 152 -30.31 -8.67 -19.64
CA TYR A 152 -30.86 -9.32 -18.46
C TYR A 152 -30.74 -8.36 -17.28
N LYS A 153 -31.85 -8.09 -16.62
CA LYS A 153 -31.94 -7.27 -15.40
C LYS A 153 -32.35 -8.13 -14.23
N VAL A 154 -31.58 -8.11 -13.16
CA VAL A 154 -31.95 -8.73 -11.89
C VAL A 154 -31.77 -7.69 -10.79
N SER A 155 -32.69 -7.69 -9.82
CA SER A 155 -32.67 -6.71 -8.72
C SER A 155 -32.80 -7.39 -7.37
N GLY A 156 -32.15 -6.79 -6.35
CA GLY A 156 -32.28 -7.21 -4.96
C GLY A 156 -33.65 -6.89 -4.35
N PRO A 157 -33.86 -7.30 -3.09
CA PRO A 157 -32.91 -8.02 -2.22
C PRO A 157 -32.69 -9.47 -2.67
N PHE A 158 -31.61 -10.09 -2.19
CA PHE A 158 -31.38 -11.52 -2.44
C PHE A 158 -32.52 -12.37 -1.91
N ASP A 159 -32.95 -13.35 -2.71
CA ASP A 159 -33.88 -14.39 -2.31
C ASP A 159 -33.45 -15.75 -2.94
N LEU A 160 -34.06 -16.85 -2.50
CA LEU A 160 -33.78 -18.18 -3.03
C LEU A 160 -34.15 -18.34 -4.48
N THR A 161 -35.11 -17.54 -4.94
CA THR A 161 -35.54 -17.44 -6.35
C THR A 161 -35.58 -15.97 -6.73
N MET A 162 -34.85 -15.60 -7.77
CA MET A 162 -34.80 -14.23 -8.27
C MET A 162 -35.42 -14.14 -9.66
N ASN A 163 -36.19 -13.08 -9.90
CA ASN A 163 -36.76 -12.82 -11.21
C ASN A 163 -35.74 -12.08 -12.09
N VAL A 164 -35.61 -12.49 -13.34
CA VAL A 164 -34.78 -11.85 -14.37
C VAL A 164 -35.68 -11.28 -15.43
N GLU A 165 -35.52 -10.00 -15.70
CA GLU A 165 -36.26 -9.28 -16.74
C GLU A 165 -35.39 -9.07 -17.98
N LEU A 166 -35.97 -9.05 -19.17
CA LEU A 166 -35.33 -8.62 -20.42
C LEU A 166 -35.73 -7.19 -20.73
N VAL A 167 -34.74 -6.27 -20.69
CA VAL A 167 -34.97 -4.84 -20.91
C VAL A 167 -34.14 -4.33 -22.09
N ASP A 168 -34.66 -3.35 -22.81
CA ASP A 168 -33.99 -2.78 -23.98
C ASP A 168 -32.97 -1.69 -23.60
N THR A 169 -33.18 -1.04 -22.46
CA THR A 169 -32.38 0.10 -22.01
C THR A 169 -32.01 0.00 -20.53
N LEU A 170 -30.93 0.68 -20.15
CA LEU A 170 -30.54 0.82 -18.77
C LEU A 170 -31.40 1.90 -18.10
N ASP A 171 -32.02 1.56 -16.98
CA ASP A 171 -32.71 2.51 -16.11
C ASP A 171 -31.78 2.85 -14.96
N LEU A 172 -30.90 3.86 -15.19
CA LEU A 172 -29.91 4.30 -14.22
C LEU A 172 -30.46 5.42 -13.33
N PRO A 173 -30.03 5.50 -12.06
CA PRO A 173 -30.42 6.58 -11.18
C PRO A 173 -30.15 7.97 -11.78
N LYS A 174 -31.01 8.93 -11.46
CA LYS A 174 -30.91 10.31 -11.95
C LYS A 174 -29.53 10.91 -11.64
N GLY A 175 -28.90 11.49 -12.64
CA GLY A 175 -27.56 12.10 -12.51
C GLY A 175 -26.40 11.12 -12.59
N MET A 176 -26.67 9.83 -12.74
CA MET A 176 -25.64 8.84 -13.01
C MET A 176 -25.32 8.81 -14.51
N ASN A 177 -24.06 9.05 -14.84
CA ASN A 177 -23.57 9.05 -16.22
C ASN A 177 -22.42 8.07 -16.36
N LEU A 178 -22.50 7.19 -17.35
CA LEU A 178 -21.40 6.33 -17.75
C LEU A 178 -20.55 7.05 -18.79
N HIS A 179 -19.24 6.87 -18.71
CA HIS A 179 -18.30 7.55 -19.62
C HIS A 179 -18.40 7.05 -21.07
N TRP A 180 -18.61 5.74 -21.25
CA TRP A 180 -18.78 5.12 -22.56
C TRP A 180 -20.21 4.60 -22.70
N SER A 181 -20.70 4.55 -23.93
CA SER A 181 -22.01 3.99 -24.25
C SER A 181 -22.00 2.45 -24.24
N GLU A 182 -23.15 1.86 -24.12
CA GLU A 182 -23.40 0.43 -24.32
C GLU A 182 -22.49 -0.52 -23.51
N PRO A 183 -22.47 -0.47 -22.19
CA PRO A 183 -21.71 -1.40 -21.37
C PRO A 183 -22.20 -2.84 -21.54
N SER A 184 -21.35 -3.82 -21.31
CA SER A 184 -21.70 -5.23 -21.25
C SER A 184 -22.37 -5.58 -19.92
N THR A 185 -21.83 -5.06 -18.81
CA THR A 185 -22.42 -5.25 -17.48
C THR A 185 -22.44 -3.93 -16.71
N VAL A 186 -23.49 -3.71 -15.94
CA VAL A 186 -23.61 -2.61 -14.97
C VAL A 186 -24.14 -3.15 -13.66
N VAL A 187 -23.40 -2.98 -12.60
CA VAL A 187 -23.80 -3.30 -11.23
C VAL A 187 -24.11 -2.01 -10.51
N CYS A 188 -25.36 -1.76 -10.17
CA CYS A 188 -25.81 -0.56 -9.46
C CYS A 188 -26.16 -0.88 -8.02
N VAL A 189 -25.81 0.01 -7.09
CA VAL A 189 -26.22 -0.07 -5.69
C VAL A 189 -26.64 1.30 -5.16
N ARG A 190 -27.62 1.30 -4.27
CA ARG A 190 -27.93 2.44 -3.40
C ARG A 190 -27.25 2.21 -2.06
N SER A 191 -26.22 2.99 -1.76
CA SER A 191 -25.36 2.79 -0.62
C SER A 191 -25.58 3.85 0.45
N PRO A 192 -25.66 3.47 1.75
CA PRO A 192 -25.63 4.43 2.83
C PRO A 192 -24.36 5.30 2.79
N MET A 193 -24.50 6.61 2.93
CA MET A 193 -23.37 7.54 2.95
C MET A 193 -22.35 7.21 4.06
N ALA A 194 -22.81 6.60 5.15
CA ALA A 194 -21.94 6.12 6.23
C ALA A 194 -20.95 5.05 5.74
N ILE A 195 -21.39 4.16 4.83
CA ILE A 195 -20.55 3.14 4.21
C ILE A 195 -19.59 3.80 3.20
N ALA A 196 -20.09 4.70 2.35
CA ALA A 196 -19.23 5.41 1.38
C ALA A 196 -18.07 6.15 2.06
N ARG A 197 -18.31 6.75 3.23
CA ARG A 197 -17.28 7.44 4.02
C ARG A 197 -16.24 6.50 4.65
N THR A 198 -16.42 5.19 4.60
CA THR A 198 -15.39 4.25 5.08
C THR A 198 -14.13 4.25 4.21
N MET A 199 -14.17 4.79 2.98
CA MET A 199 -12.99 5.04 2.15
C MET A 199 -11.98 5.99 2.81
N GLN A 200 -12.43 6.82 3.74
CA GLN A 200 -11.60 7.81 4.42
C GLN A 200 -10.99 7.23 5.70
N ARG A 201 -9.85 7.76 6.10
CA ARG A 201 -9.28 7.41 7.41
C ARG A 201 -10.19 7.93 8.54
N GLN A 202 -10.14 7.22 9.65
CA GLN A 202 -10.83 7.61 10.88
C GLN A 202 -10.45 9.05 11.26
N GLY A 203 -11.41 9.91 11.51
CA GLY A 203 -11.20 11.34 11.78
C GLY A 203 -11.55 12.28 10.63
N ASN A 204 -11.41 11.84 9.37
CA ASN A 204 -11.68 12.66 8.18
C ASN A 204 -13.08 12.42 7.56
N ARG A 205 -13.94 11.66 8.25
CA ARG A 205 -15.21 11.15 7.69
C ARG A 205 -16.39 12.16 7.77
N ARG A 206 -16.20 13.32 8.36
CA ARG A 206 -17.28 14.31 8.51
C ARG A 206 -17.32 15.30 7.37
N GLY A 207 -18.54 15.64 6.91
CA GLY A 207 -18.76 16.71 5.94
C GLY A 207 -18.23 16.47 4.54
N THR A 208 -18.04 15.21 4.13
CA THR A 208 -17.46 14.86 2.82
C THR A 208 -18.53 14.88 1.74
N ASP A 209 -18.29 15.66 0.70
CA ASP A 209 -19.07 15.72 -0.53
C ASP A 209 -18.65 14.63 -1.54
N LEU A 210 -19.43 14.51 -2.63
CA LEU A 210 -19.15 13.52 -3.69
C LEU A 210 -17.83 13.76 -4.42
N ALA A 211 -17.40 15.02 -4.57
CA ALA A 211 -16.13 15.35 -5.20
C ALA A 211 -14.96 14.82 -4.36
N SER A 212 -15.03 14.99 -3.05
CA SER A 212 -14.06 14.44 -2.12
C SER A 212 -14.07 12.92 -2.10
N LEU A 213 -15.24 12.28 -2.14
CA LEU A 213 -15.36 10.82 -2.23
C LEU A 213 -14.76 10.30 -3.54
N SER A 214 -15.00 10.99 -4.66
CA SER A 214 -14.38 10.67 -5.95
C SER A 214 -12.86 10.72 -5.89
N ALA A 215 -12.29 11.76 -5.29
CA ALA A 215 -10.83 11.87 -5.17
C ALA A 215 -10.22 10.76 -4.30
N TRP A 216 -10.91 10.34 -3.23
CA TRP A 216 -10.49 9.17 -2.43
C TRP A 216 -10.57 7.88 -3.24
N LEU A 217 -11.65 7.72 -4.01
CA LEU A 217 -11.84 6.53 -4.85
C LEU A 217 -10.78 6.43 -5.94
N VAL A 218 -10.45 7.54 -6.61
CA VAL A 218 -9.37 7.60 -7.61
C VAL A 218 -8.03 7.17 -6.98
N GLU A 219 -7.73 7.61 -5.76
CA GLU A 219 -6.52 7.20 -5.05
C GLU A 219 -6.53 5.69 -4.77
N HIS A 220 -7.62 5.14 -4.25
CA HIS A 220 -7.74 3.70 -3.97
C HIS A 220 -7.57 2.85 -5.22
N LEU A 221 -8.23 3.21 -6.31
CA LEU A 221 -8.14 2.50 -7.59
C LEU A 221 -6.75 2.62 -8.21
N GLY A 222 -6.16 3.81 -8.16
CA GLY A 222 -4.82 4.07 -8.69
C GLY A 222 -3.73 3.24 -8.00
N VAL A 223 -3.84 3.04 -6.69
CA VAL A 223 -2.93 2.16 -5.93
C VAL A 223 -3.22 0.70 -6.21
N ALA A 224 -4.49 0.29 -6.08
CA ALA A 224 -4.87 -1.10 -6.18
C ALA A 224 -4.60 -1.72 -7.56
N TYR A 225 -4.82 -0.95 -8.63
CA TYR A 225 -4.75 -1.41 -10.02
C TYR A 225 -3.56 -0.83 -10.78
N ARG A 226 -2.56 -0.25 -10.13
CA ARG A 226 -1.42 0.40 -10.81
C ARG A 226 -0.79 -0.45 -11.90
N GLY A 227 -0.63 -1.75 -11.69
CA GLY A 227 -0.05 -2.64 -12.69
C GLY A 227 -0.94 -2.91 -13.93
N TYR A 228 -2.26 -2.63 -13.85
CA TYR A 228 -3.16 -2.63 -15.00
C TYR A 228 -3.19 -1.29 -15.71
N LEU A 229 -2.95 -0.20 -14.98
CA LEU A 229 -3.00 1.18 -15.43
C LEU A 229 -1.66 1.68 -15.96
N GLU A 230 -0.55 0.99 -15.65
CA GLU A 230 0.78 1.23 -16.21
C GLU A 230 0.80 0.95 -17.71
N LEU A 231 1.63 1.68 -18.44
CA LEU A 231 1.88 1.41 -19.85
C LEU A 231 2.62 0.07 -19.99
N ASP A 232 2.09 -0.84 -20.75
CA ASP A 232 2.78 -2.04 -21.14
C ASP A 232 3.94 -1.69 -22.08
N SER A 233 5.14 -2.20 -21.81
CA SER A 233 6.36 -1.86 -22.58
C SER A 233 6.31 -2.31 -24.05
N ARG A 234 5.44 -3.25 -24.41
CA ARG A 234 5.29 -3.79 -25.76
C ARG A 234 4.21 -3.06 -26.55
N THR A 235 3.06 -2.80 -25.92
CA THR A 235 1.90 -2.20 -26.58
C THR A 235 1.89 -0.67 -26.46
N LEU A 236 2.62 -0.10 -25.51
CA LEU A 236 2.59 1.32 -25.13
C LEU A 236 1.19 1.79 -24.69
N GLU A 237 0.33 0.86 -24.31
CA GLU A 237 -1.01 1.10 -23.81
C GLU A 237 -1.18 0.39 -22.45
N PRO A 238 -1.98 0.92 -21.52
CA PRO A 238 -2.32 0.22 -20.30
C PRO A 238 -3.26 -0.96 -20.62
N SER A 239 -3.17 -2.04 -19.84
CA SER A 239 -4.07 -3.19 -20.01
C SER A 239 -5.51 -2.91 -19.56
N ALA A 240 -5.72 -1.85 -18.76
CA ALA A 240 -7.05 -1.37 -18.39
C ALA A 240 -7.12 0.16 -18.38
N LYS A 241 -8.29 0.70 -18.70
CA LYS A 241 -8.69 2.09 -18.46
C LYS A 241 -9.82 2.12 -17.46
N ILE A 242 -9.58 2.76 -16.32
CA ILE A 242 -10.57 2.95 -15.25
C ILE A 242 -10.91 4.43 -15.18
N VAL A 243 -12.18 4.78 -15.19
CA VAL A 243 -12.66 6.15 -15.02
C VAL A 243 -13.63 6.24 -13.85
N VAL A 244 -13.61 7.36 -13.17
CA VAL A 244 -14.60 7.70 -12.13
C VAL A 244 -15.41 8.88 -12.61
N THR A 245 -16.74 8.74 -12.64
CA THR A 245 -17.69 9.79 -13.05
C THR A 245 -18.51 10.28 -11.87
N VAL A 246 -18.65 11.59 -11.73
CA VAL A 246 -19.46 12.23 -10.70
C VAL A 246 -20.10 13.50 -11.28
N GLY A 247 -21.43 13.59 -11.29
CA GLY A 247 -22.14 14.81 -11.69
C GLY A 247 -21.74 15.35 -13.07
N GLY A 248 -21.43 14.48 -14.03
CA GLY A 248 -20.98 14.86 -15.37
C GLY A 248 -19.48 15.10 -15.53
N SER A 249 -18.71 15.14 -14.44
CA SER A 249 -17.25 15.17 -14.48
C SER A 249 -16.69 13.76 -14.56
N THR A 250 -15.65 13.56 -15.37
CA THR A 250 -14.96 12.27 -15.52
C THR A 250 -13.49 12.44 -15.20
N VAL A 251 -12.95 11.54 -14.39
CA VAL A 251 -11.53 11.47 -14.05
C VAL A 251 -10.99 10.12 -14.49
N LEU A 252 -9.98 10.12 -15.36
CA LEU A 252 -9.21 8.92 -15.66
C LEU A 252 -8.31 8.60 -14.46
N VAL A 253 -8.39 7.38 -13.97
CA VAL A 253 -7.59 6.93 -12.82
C VAL A 253 -6.13 6.74 -13.26
N PRO A 254 -5.18 7.51 -12.71
CA PRO A 254 -3.76 7.31 -13.00
C PRO A 254 -3.19 6.14 -12.19
N PRO A 255 -2.13 5.47 -12.66
CA PRO A 255 -1.37 4.56 -11.81
C PRO A 255 -0.69 5.35 -10.69
N ILE A 256 -0.82 4.88 -9.45
CA ILE A 256 -0.19 5.49 -8.28
C ILE A 256 0.88 4.56 -7.75
N HIS A 257 2.13 4.86 -8.08
CA HIS A 257 3.30 4.13 -7.62
C HIS A 257 3.67 4.50 -6.19
N VAL A 258 4.44 3.62 -5.54
CA VAL A 258 5.03 3.94 -4.24
C VAL A 258 6.04 5.07 -4.44
N PRO A 259 5.83 6.25 -3.81
CA PRO A 259 6.74 7.39 -3.97
C PRO A 259 8.03 7.14 -3.20
N MET A 260 9.07 6.71 -3.89
CA MET A 260 10.35 6.32 -3.30
C MET A 260 11.51 7.13 -3.85
N MET A 261 12.44 7.47 -2.96
CA MET A 261 13.79 7.90 -3.29
C MET A 261 14.82 6.99 -2.61
N LEU A 262 16.08 7.06 -3.01
CA LEU A 262 17.16 6.21 -2.49
C LEU A 262 16.81 4.72 -2.55
N THR A 263 16.28 4.28 -3.67
CA THR A 263 15.74 2.93 -3.86
C THR A 263 16.83 1.87 -3.88
N ARG A 264 16.51 0.74 -3.25
CA ARG A 264 17.27 -0.51 -3.36
C ARG A 264 16.39 -1.56 -4.01
N THR A 265 16.98 -2.43 -4.79
CA THR A 265 16.27 -3.53 -5.44
C THR A 265 16.97 -4.83 -5.12
N GLU A 266 16.22 -5.77 -4.58
CA GLU A 266 16.67 -7.11 -4.25
C GLU A 266 15.90 -8.12 -5.09
N HIS A 267 16.61 -9.14 -5.57
CA HIS A 267 16.03 -10.24 -6.32
C HIS A 267 16.32 -11.55 -5.59
N PHE A 268 15.31 -12.30 -5.29
CA PHE A 268 15.43 -13.58 -4.62
C PHE A 268 14.38 -14.56 -5.14
N GLN A 269 14.54 -15.83 -4.78
CA GLN A 269 13.65 -16.89 -5.21
C GLN A 269 13.04 -17.58 -3.98
N VAL A 270 11.76 -17.95 -4.09
CA VAL A 270 11.04 -18.68 -3.04
C VAL A 270 10.36 -19.90 -3.66
N GLU A 271 10.42 -21.02 -2.97
CA GLU A 271 9.74 -22.25 -3.36
C GLU A 271 8.28 -22.18 -2.86
N LEU A 272 7.33 -22.01 -3.79
CA LEU A 272 5.90 -21.90 -3.51
C LEU A 272 5.18 -23.10 -4.15
N GLY A 273 4.59 -23.95 -3.31
CA GLY A 273 4.09 -25.23 -3.79
C GLY A 273 5.21 -26.06 -4.43
N SER A 274 5.08 -26.38 -5.73
CA SER A 274 6.08 -27.11 -6.51
C SER A 274 6.91 -26.22 -7.45
N GLN A 275 6.83 -24.91 -7.33
CA GLN A 275 7.46 -23.96 -8.23
C GLN A 275 8.46 -23.05 -7.51
N VAL A 276 9.59 -22.79 -8.16
CA VAL A 276 10.53 -21.74 -7.73
C VAL A 276 10.13 -20.44 -8.38
N VAL A 277 9.70 -19.48 -7.56
CA VAL A 277 9.14 -18.20 -8.00
C VAL A 277 10.15 -17.07 -7.76
N PRO A 278 10.56 -16.33 -8.80
CA PRO A 278 11.41 -15.16 -8.65
C PRO A 278 10.59 -13.99 -8.09
N LEU A 279 11.09 -13.37 -7.03
CA LEU A 279 10.50 -12.20 -6.40
C LEU A 279 11.43 -11.00 -6.55
N THR A 280 10.85 -9.83 -6.70
CA THR A 280 11.58 -8.55 -6.71
C THR A 280 11.08 -7.67 -5.59
N TYR A 281 11.97 -7.23 -4.75
CA TYR A 281 11.67 -6.32 -3.66
C TYR A 281 12.36 -4.97 -3.89
N VAL A 282 11.57 -3.92 -4.04
CA VAL A 282 12.04 -2.54 -4.20
C VAL A 282 11.63 -1.76 -2.96
N TYR A 283 12.59 -1.13 -2.30
CA TYR A 283 12.32 -0.37 -1.08
C TYR A 283 13.23 0.86 -0.98
N GLY A 284 12.80 1.82 -0.19
CA GLY A 284 13.54 3.07 -0.03
C GLY A 284 12.89 4.00 0.98
N VAL A 285 13.14 5.27 0.78
CA VAL A 285 12.64 6.37 1.61
C VAL A 285 11.48 7.03 0.92
N LEU A 286 10.46 7.44 1.67
CA LEU A 286 9.31 8.16 1.15
C LEU A 286 9.75 9.50 0.53
N ASP A 287 9.57 9.63 -0.77
CA ASP A 287 9.70 10.91 -1.48
C ASP A 287 8.42 11.75 -1.26
N ARG A 288 8.51 12.72 -0.36
CA ARG A 288 7.38 13.58 0.00
C ARG A 288 6.98 14.51 -1.14
N SER A 289 7.91 14.93 -1.97
CA SER A 289 7.63 15.79 -3.12
C SER A 289 6.87 15.03 -4.21
N GLN A 290 7.28 13.82 -4.51
CA GLN A 290 6.58 12.93 -5.42
C GLN A 290 5.20 12.57 -4.87
N ARG A 291 5.11 12.20 -3.58
CA ARG A 291 3.84 11.92 -2.91
C ARG A 291 2.82 13.04 -3.08
N ASP A 292 3.24 14.29 -2.93
CA ASP A 292 2.34 15.45 -2.99
C ASP A 292 1.80 15.70 -4.42
N ARG A 293 2.40 15.11 -5.45
CA ARG A 293 1.96 15.16 -6.86
C ARG A 293 1.10 13.97 -7.29
N LEU A 294 0.98 12.92 -6.47
CA LEU A 294 0.36 11.63 -6.87
C LEU A 294 -1.12 11.73 -7.19
N VAL A 295 -1.85 12.69 -6.63
CA VAL A 295 -3.28 12.83 -6.79
C VAL A 295 -3.60 14.21 -7.32
N GLN A 296 -4.40 14.26 -8.38
CA GLN A 296 -4.87 15.51 -8.96
C GLN A 296 -5.60 16.37 -7.90
N GLY A 297 -5.09 17.56 -7.63
CA GLY A 297 -5.65 18.48 -6.65
C GLY A 297 -5.05 18.41 -5.25
N GLY A 298 -3.87 17.79 -5.04
CA GLY A 298 -3.15 17.87 -3.78
C GLY A 298 -2.50 16.61 -3.27
N LYS A 299 -2.17 16.59 -2.00
CA LYS A 299 -1.48 15.51 -1.29
C LYS A 299 -2.29 14.22 -1.33
N ALA A 300 -1.59 13.09 -1.41
CA ALA A 300 -2.19 11.78 -1.15
C ALA A 300 -2.92 11.80 0.20
N ARG A 301 -4.14 11.26 0.22
CA ARG A 301 -5.05 11.39 1.38
C ARG A 301 -5.08 10.14 2.25
N TYR A 302 -4.84 8.98 1.66
CA TYR A 302 -4.97 7.69 2.34
C TYR A 302 -3.63 6.95 2.41
N TYR A 303 -2.90 6.83 1.32
CA TYR A 303 -1.64 6.09 1.22
C TYR A 303 -0.42 7.00 1.43
N TYR A 304 0.70 6.42 1.75
CA TYR A 304 2.04 7.05 1.79
C TYR A 304 2.12 8.36 2.59
N GLN A 305 1.40 8.44 3.71
CA GLN A 305 1.30 9.68 4.51
C GLN A 305 2.57 10.01 5.32
N GLY A 306 3.56 9.11 5.39
CA GLY A 306 4.69 9.25 6.30
C GLY A 306 4.25 9.20 7.77
N SER A 307 3.35 8.26 8.08
CA SER A 307 2.73 8.10 9.39
C SER A 307 2.58 6.62 9.75
N GLN A 308 2.46 6.31 11.04
CA GLN A 308 2.38 4.92 11.50
C GLN A 308 1.36 4.05 10.72
N PRO A 309 0.14 4.49 10.40
CA PRO A 309 -0.80 3.68 9.64
C PRO A 309 -0.39 3.37 8.20
N THR A 310 0.61 4.08 7.65
CA THR A 310 1.06 3.94 6.25
C THR A 310 2.50 3.44 6.13
N GLN A 311 3.11 3.02 7.25
CA GLN A 311 4.45 2.43 7.27
C GLN A 311 4.48 1.08 6.60
N GLY A 312 5.59 0.78 5.93
CA GLY A 312 5.85 -0.54 5.38
C GLY A 312 5.68 -0.59 3.88
N ILE A 313 5.49 -1.79 3.38
CA ILE A 313 5.53 -2.05 1.95
C ILE A 313 4.17 -2.48 1.41
N ASP A 314 4.01 -2.29 0.11
CA ASP A 314 2.90 -2.85 -0.64
C ASP A 314 3.29 -4.23 -1.18
N ILE A 315 2.32 -5.11 -1.31
CA ILE A 315 2.49 -6.42 -1.96
C ILE A 315 1.65 -6.44 -3.23
N ARG A 316 2.33 -6.60 -4.36
CA ARG A 316 1.71 -6.71 -5.68
C ARG A 316 1.87 -8.13 -6.21
N LEU A 317 0.76 -8.76 -6.53
CA LEU A 317 0.69 -10.07 -7.14
C LEU A 317 0.20 -9.91 -8.58
N GLY A 318 1.05 -10.25 -9.54
CA GLY A 318 0.82 -9.91 -10.93
C GLY A 318 0.69 -8.40 -11.11
N LYS A 319 -0.49 -7.96 -11.59
CA LYS A 319 -0.82 -6.56 -11.81
C LYS A 319 -1.63 -5.93 -10.66
N ARG A 320 -2.07 -6.72 -9.67
CA ARG A 320 -2.95 -6.31 -8.57
C ARG A 320 -2.18 -6.09 -7.27
N VAL A 321 -2.31 -4.93 -6.65
CA VAL A 321 -1.84 -4.72 -5.27
C VAL A 321 -2.87 -5.34 -4.32
N ILE A 322 -2.44 -6.36 -3.58
CA ILE A 322 -3.31 -7.16 -2.70
C ILE A 322 -3.22 -6.74 -1.24
N ALA A 323 -2.12 -6.11 -0.84
CA ALA A 323 -1.94 -5.58 0.51
C ALA A 323 -1.07 -4.33 0.48
N THR A 324 -1.34 -3.39 1.37
CA THR A 324 -0.57 -2.13 1.49
C THR A 324 -0.09 -1.92 2.91
N ALA A 325 0.98 -1.16 3.07
CA ALA A 325 1.53 -0.77 4.37
C ALA A 325 1.82 -1.98 5.30
N GLN A 326 2.37 -3.06 4.75
CA GLN A 326 2.76 -4.24 5.52
C GLN A 326 4.10 -3.99 6.23
N LEU A 327 4.14 -4.10 7.54
CA LEU A 327 5.34 -3.94 8.37
C LEU A 327 5.39 -5.01 9.45
N SER A 328 4.49 -4.94 10.43
CA SER A 328 4.41 -5.87 11.56
C SER A 328 4.08 -7.30 11.13
N GLU A 329 3.51 -7.41 9.94
CA GLU A 329 3.10 -8.65 9.31
C GLU A 329 4.29 -9.45 8.77
N ILE A 330 5.40 -8.77 8.45
CA ILE A 330 6.56 -9.35 7.78
C ILE A 330 7.73 -9.46 8.74
N TRP A 331 8.09 -8.39 9.43
CA TRP A 331 9.30 -8.34 10.25
C TRP A 331 8.99 -8.57 11.71
N GLN A 332 9.91 -9.29 12.35
CA GLN A 332 9.88 -9.57 13.79
C GLN A 332 11.06 -8.88 14.47
N ARG A 333 10.92 -8.69 15.77
CA ARG A 333 12.00 -8.25 16.64
C ARG A 333 12.87 -9.44 17.03
N GLU A 334 14.04 -9.19 17.62
CA GLU A 334 14.94 -10.22 18.14
C GLU A 334 14.27 -11.15 19.17
N ASP A 335 13.24 -10.68 19.87
CA ASP A 335 12.45 -11.46 20.83
C ASP A 335 11.32 -12.30 20.16
N GLY A 336 11.29 -12.35 18.83
CA GLY A 336 10.29 -13.10 18.05
C GLY A 336 8.92 -12.45 17.97
N LYS A 337 8.72 -11.27 18.58
CA LYS A 337 7.45 -10.54 18.49
C LYS A 337 7.38 -9.73 17.19
N PRO A 338 6.15 -9.51 16.65
CA PRO A 338 5.97 -8.64 15.50
C PRO A 338 6.63 -7.27 15.70
N LEU A 339 7.25 -6.74 14.65
CA LEU A 339 7.83 -5.41 14.66
C LEU A 339 6.73 -4.37 14.87
N SER A 340 6.78 -3.65 15.99
CA SER A 340 5.77 -2.64 16.30
C SER A 340 5.90 -1.43 15.39
N ARG A 341 4.76 -0.89 14.94
CA ARG A 341 4.72 0.38 14.22
C ARG A 341 5.24 1.51 15.13
N HIS A 342 6.22 2.25 14.65
CA HIS A 342 6.86 3.33 15.40
C HIS A 342 7.23 4.48 14.47
N ASN A 343 7.29 5.70 14.97
CA ASN A 343 7.60 6.89 14.17
C ASN A 343 8.94 6.79 13.43
N SER A 344 9.88 5.99 13.92
CA SER A 344 11.16 5.74 13.24
C SER A 344 11.04 5.00 11.89
N TYR A 345 9.86 4.48 11.54
CA TYR A 345 9.60 3.82 10.26
C TYR A 345 8.65 4.62 9.37
N ASN A 346 8.30 5.87 9.73
CA ASN A 346 7.30 6.65 9.00
C ASN A 346 7.66 6.88 7.53
N ASP A 347 8.94 6.98 7.23
CA ASP A 347 9.43 7.20 5.87
C ASP A 347 9.88 5.91 5.17
N PHE A 348 9.76 4.75 5.82
CA PHE A 348 10.05 3.48 5.17
C PHE A 348 8.89 3.05 4.28
N VAL A 349 9.16 2.88 2.98
CA VAL A 349 8.21 2.44 1.96
C VAL A 349 8.87 1.45 1.01
N GLY A 350 8.07 0.61 0.37
CA GLY A 350 8.56 -0.34 -0.61
C GLY A 350 7.44 -1.07 -1.33
N GLU A 351 7.82 -1.95 -2.25
CA GLU A 351 6.93 -2.82 -2.97
C GLU A 351 7.56 -4.19 -3.17
N LEU A 352 6.85 -5.24 -2.78
CA LEU A 352 7.18 -6.61 -3.14
C LEU A 352 6.42 -6.98 -4.41
N LEU A 353 7.15 -7.31 -5.46
CA LEU A 353 6.62 -7.71 -6.76
C LEU A 353 6.66 -9.23 -6.86
N ILE A 354 5.50 -9.84 -6.93
CA ILE A 354 5.29 -11.28 -7.12
C ILE A 354 4.69 -11.45 -8.52
N PRO A 355 5.23 -12.33 -9.37
CA PRO A 355 4.65 -12.58 -10.68
C PRO A 355 3.23 -13.15 -10.58
N GLU A 356 2.50 -13.20 -11.69
CA GLU A 356 1.22 -13.90 -11.75
C GLU A 356 1.41 -15.37 -11.39
N LEU A 357 0.59 -15.88 -10.49
CA LEU A 357 0.66 -17.26 -9.99
C LEU A 357 -0.68 -17.97 -10.21
N PRO A 358 -0.70 -19.30 -10.30
CA PRO A 358 -1.93 -20.08 -10.35
C PRO A 358 -2.80 -19.87 -9.09
N ARG A 359 -4.10 -20.15 -9.20
CA ARG A 359 -5.02 -20.16 -8.06
C ARG A 359 -4.50 -21.10 -6.96
N GLY A 360 -4.71 -20.72 -5.71
CA GLY A 360 -4.35 -21.53 -4.55
C GLY A 360 -2.87 -21.46 -4.16
N VAL A 361 -2.05 -20.73 -4.89
CA VAL A 361 -0.67 -20.40 -4.49
C VAL A 361 -0.65 -18.97 -3.97
N LEU A 362 -0.21 -18.73 -2.73
CA LEU A 362 -0.30 -17.45 -2.03
C LEU A 362 -1.76 -16.96 -1.95
N ALA A 363 -2.58 -17.67 -1.20
CA ALA A 363 -3.99 -17.37 -1.05
C ALA A 363 -4.23 -15.95 -0.48
N THR A 364 -5.26 -15.30 -1.01
CA THR A 364 -5.74 -14.01 -0.50
C THR A 364 -6.99 -14.22 0.36
N LEU A 365 -7.30 -13.25 1.22
CA LEU A 365 -8.58 -13.25 1.92
C LEU A 365 -9.74 -13.22 0.92
N THR A 366 -10.89 -13.77 1.30
CA THR A 366 -12.08 -13.85 0.44
C THR A 366 -12.55 -12.50 -0.09
N ASN A 367 -12.24 -11.41 0.60
CA ASN A 367 -12.48 -10.03 0.17
C ASN A 367 -11.29 -9.40 -0.57
N LYS A 368 -10.24 -10.15 -0.88
CA LYS A 368 -9.00 -9.73 -1.58
C LYS A 368 -8.34 -8.46 -1.01
N THR A 369 -8.57 -8.16 0.26
CA THR A 369 -8.06 -6.97 0.93
C THR A 369 -6.89 -7.25 1.85
N GLY A 370 -6.34 -8.44 1.77
CA GLY A 370 -5.23 -8.90 2.58
C GLY A 370 -4.79 -10.30 2.21
N ILE A 371 -3.81 -10.73 2.94
CA ILE A 371 -3.12 -12.01 2.82
C ILE A 371 -3.84 -13.03 3.69
N ASP A 372 -4.10 -14.23 3.18
CA ASP A 372 -4.55 -15.32 4.03
C ASP A 372 -3.39 -15.88 4.85
N ARG A 373 -3.37 -15.56 6.14
CA ARG A 373 -2.33 -15.99 7.09
C ARG A 373 -2.34 -17.48 7.39
N ASN A 374 -3.37 -18.22 6.96
CA ASN A 374 -3.40 -19.66 7.10
C ASN A 374 -2.70 -20.39 5.94
N ASP A 375 -2.33 -19.68 4.87
CA ASP A 375 -1.53 -20.23 3.79
C ASP A 375 -0.04 -20.20 4.14
N PRO A 376 0.61 -21.38 4.33
CA PRO A 376 2.01 -21.46 4.75
C PRO A 376 3.01 -20.92 3.72
N ASP A 377 2.61 -20.76 2.47
CA ASP A 377 3.49 -20.19 1.44
C ASP A 377 3.77 -18.70 1.70
N TRP A 378 2.89 -17.97 2.39
CA TRP A 378 3.19 -16.62 2.85
C TRP A 378 4.30 -16.56 3.88
N ASP A 379 4.39 -17.54 4.77
CA ASP A 379 5.48 -17.59 5.75
C ASP A 379 6.84 -17.71 5.07
N LYS A 380 6.94 -18.51 3.99
CA LYS A 380 8.18 -18.64 3.19
C LYS A 380 8.56 -17.32 2.52
N VAL A 381 7.58 -16.60 1.96
CA VAL A 381 7.80 -15.27 1.36
C VAL A 381 8.31 -14.29 2.40
N PHE A 382 7.70 -14.27 3.59
CA PHE A 382 8.09 -13.35 4.65
C PHE A 382 9.43 -13.71 5.29
N GLU A 383 9.74 -14.99 5.44
CA GLU A 383 11.05 -15.44 5.90
C GLU A 383 12.17 -15.00 4.94
N ALA A 384 11.97 -15.16 3.64
CA ALA A 384 12.92 -14.67 2.64
C ALA A 384 13.05 -13.14 2.67
N LEU A 385 11.94 -12.40 2.86
CA LEU A 385 11.93 -10.95 2.93
C LEU A 385 12.52 -10.42 4.23
N ALA A 386 12.46 -11.20 5.32
CA ALA A 386 13.04 -10.83 6.63
C ALA A 386 14.56 -10.62 6.60
N ALA A 387 15.25 -11.20 5.61
CA ALA A 387 16.67 -10.94 5.36
C ALA A 387 16.97 -9.46 5.00
N TYR A 388 15.95 -8.69 4.60
CA TYR A 388 16.04 -7.29 4.22
C TYR A 388 15.20 -6.43 5.18
N PRO A 389 15.67 -6.16 6.40
CA PRO A 389 14.88 -5.48 7.42
C PRO A 389 14.60 -4.02 7.08
N PRO A 390 13.48 -3.46 7.55
CA PRO A 390 13.15 -2.06 7.37
C PRO A 390 14.17 -1.17 8.08
N VAL A 391 14.53 -0.09 7.42
CA VAL A 391 15.49 0.87 7.99
C VAL A 391 14.74 1.81 8.94
N LYS A 392 15.18 1.84 10.20
CA LYS A 392 14.71 2.86 11.16
C LYS A 392 15.16 4.23 10.68
N ASN A 393 14.27 5.18 10.71
CA ASN A 393 14.50 6.51 10.16
C ASN A 393 15.05 6.40 8.73
N ALA A 394 14.17 6.12 7.78
CA ALA A 394 14.54 6.06 6.38
C ALA A 394 15.19 7.39 5.93
N GLN A 395 14.83 8.52 6.56
CA GLN A 395 15.57 9.77 6.48
C GLN A 395 17.03 9.60 6.94
N SER A 396 17.28 8.87 8.04
CA SER A 396 18.64 8.58 8.54
C SER A 396 19.42 7.55 7.70
N ALA A 397 18.76 6.72 6.91
CA ALA A 397 19.46 5.82 5.96
C ALA A 397 20.04 6.60 4.79
N GLY A 398 19.26 7.54 4.25
CA GLY A 398 19.73 8.48 3.26
C GLY A 398 20.83 9.38 3.81
N GLU A 399 20.66 9.89 5.03
CA GLU A 399 21.68 10.68 5.73
C GLU A 399 22.94 9.86 6.02
N LYS A 400 22.80 8.60 6.40
CA LYS A 400 23.95 7.70 6.59
C LYS A 400 24.72 7.45 5.30
N GLU A 401 24.05 7.23 4.20
CA GLU A 401 24.68 7.04 2.89
C GLU A 401 25.34 8.34 2.41
N LEU A 402 24.65 9.47 2.53
CA LEU A 402 25.20 10.80 2.26
C LEU A 402 26.42 11.08 3.14
N ARG A 403 26.36 10.78 4.43
CA ARG A 403 27.46 10.92 5.36
C ARG A 403 28.68 10.11 4.91
N LEU A 404 28.50 8.83 4.60
CA LEU A 404 29.60 7.97 4.13
C LEU A 404 30.20 8.48 2.81
N ARG A 405 29.36 8.94 1.88
CA ARG A 405 29.77 9.53 0.61
C ARG A 405 30.54 10.83 0.84
N TRP A 406 30.02 11.71 1.70
CA TRP A 406 30.66 12.97 2.08
C TRP A 406 32.03 12.75 2.76
N MET A 407 32.10 11.86 3.72
CA MET A 407 33.37 11.51 4.37
C MET A 407 34.41 10.98 3.38
N LYS A 408 34.00 10.15 2.41
CA LYS A 408 34.89 9.64 1.37
C LYS A 408 35.41 10.78 0.48
N MET A 409 34.56 11.74 0.14
CA MET A 409 34.95 12.93 -0.67
C MET A 409 35.90 13.82 0.11
N LEU A 410 35.62 14.13 1.37
CA LEU A 410 36.51 14.92 2.21
C LEU A 410 37.90 14.28 2.33
N LYS A 411 37.97 12.97 2.57
CA LYS A 411 39.23 12.22 2.62
C LYS A 411 39.98 12.19 1.29
N ALA A 412 39.26 12.13 0.18
CA ALA A 412 39.87 12.19 -1.16
C ALA A 412 40.42 13.57 -1.49
N THR A 413 39.74 14.64 -1.02
CA THR A 413 40.16 16.04 -1.25
C THR A 413 41.31 16.44 -0.35
N ASN A 414 41.28 16.00 0.91
CA ASN A 414 42.29 16.33 1.92
C ASN A 414 42.72 15.05 2.67
N PRO A 415 43.64 14.24 2.10
CA PRO A 415 44.04 12.95 2.71
C PRO A 415 44.65 13.04 4.10
N GLU A 416 45.22 14.20 4.45
CA GLU A 416 45.85 14.46 5.74
C GLU A 416 44.86 14.84 6.86
N ASP A 417 43.59 15.14 6.51
CA ASP A 417 42.57 15.54 7.47
C ASP A 417 41.98 14.31 8.17
N ASP A 418 41.71 14.46 9.45
CA ASP A 418 41.04 13.46 10.30
C ASP A 418 39.51 13.67 10.17
N VAL A 419 38.89 12.88 9.30
CA VAL A 419 37.44 12.93 9.02
C VAL A 419 36.74 11.81 9.74
N ASN A 420 35.92 12.14 10.73
CA ASN A 420 35.18 11.20 11.58
C ASN A 420 33.69 11.41 11.48
N GLY A 421 32.92 10.31 11.47
CA GLY A 421 31.45 10.31 11.52
C GLY A 421 30.91 9.96 12.90
N GLU A 422 29.71 10.43 13.21
CA GLU A 422 29.00 10.15 14.47
C GLU A 422 29.83 10.50 15.73
N VAL A 423 30.48 11.63 15.69
CA VAL A 423 31.32 12.10 16.82
C VAL A 423 30.41 12.50 17.98
N ALA A 424 30.57 11.84 19.12
CA ALA A 424 29.80 12.13 20.32
C ALA A 424 30.15 13.51 20.87
N VAL A 425 29.17 14.28 21.25
CA VAL A 425 29.25 15.57 21.94
C VAL A 425 28.28 15.53 23.11
N TRP A 426 28.65 16.10 24.21
CA TRP A 426 27.95 15.98 25.48
C TRP A 426 27.99 14.54 26.04
N PRO A 427 27.86 14.32 27.34
CA PRO A 427 27.75 12.98 27.93
C PRO A 427 26.39 12.30 27.64
N THR A 428 25.77 12.63 26.51
CA THR A 428 24.48 12.11 26.02
C THR A 428 24.67 11.37 24.71
N ALA A 429 23.57 10.81 24.15
CA ALA A 429 23.58 10.15 22.86
C ALA A 429 23.64 11.11 21.65
N THR A 430 23.91 12.41 21.86
CA THR A 430 24.00 13.44 20.81
C THR A 430 25.29 13.26 20.02
N ARG A 431 25.18 13.19 18.68
CA ARG A 431 26.31 12.92 17.78
C ARG A 431 26.29 13.90 16.61
N ILE A 432 27.50 14.40 16.27
CA ILE A 432 27.72 15.20 15.06
C ILE A 432 27.84 14.24 13.88
N ASP A 433 27.16 14.51 12.76
CA ASP A 433 27.21 13.65 11.59
C ASP A 433 28.61 13.46 11.03
N VAL A 434 29.33 14.56 10.77
CA VAL A 434 30.74 14.51 10.33
C VAL A 434 31.53 15.65 10.96
N VAL A 435 32.71 15.33 11.42
CA VAL A 435 33.74 16.29 11.88
C VAL A 435 34.99 16.11 11.05
N ASP A 436 35.46 17.20 10.45
CA ASP A 436 36.68 17.28 9.64
C ASP A 436 37.71 18.15 10.37
N ARG A 437 38.81 17.55 10.82
CA ARG A 437 39.85 18.19 11.61
C ARG A 437 41.22 18.02 10.97
N ASN A 438 42.11 18.99 11.20
CA ASN A 438 43.51 18.85 10.84
C ASN A 438 44.45 19.40 11.93
N LYS A 439 45.75 19.16 11.76
CA LYS A 439 46.79 19.61 12.68
C LYS A 439 47.02 21.13 12.68
N SER A 440 46.53 21.85 11.67
CA SER A 440 46.62 23.30 11.56
C SER A 440 45.50 24.06 12.26
N GLY A 441 44.63 23.36 13.02
CA GLY A 441 43.55 23.97 13.80
C GLY A 441 42.19 24.04 13.06
N LYS A 442 42.06 23.50 11.88
CA LYS A 442 40.76 23.35 11.19
C LYS A 442 39.91 22.37 11.99
N CYS A 443 38.65 22.76 12.27
CA CYS A 443 37.61 21.88 12.82
C CYS A 443 36.28 22.30 12.22
N VAL A 444 35.81 21.57 11.21
CA VAL A 444 34.52 21.80 10.50
C VAL A 444 33.51 20.75 10.88
N LEU A 445 32.34 21.21 11.29
CA LEU A 445 31.19 20.38 11.64
C LEU A 445 30.21 20.31 10.47
N TYR A 446 29.70 19.14 10.19
CA TYR A 446 28.65 18.97 9.19
C TYR A 446 27.44 18.31 9.82
N GLU A 447 26.28 18.89 9.60
CA GLU A 447 24.96 18.27 9.78
C GLU A 447 24.39 17.98 8.40
N LEU A 448 24.01 16.73 8.13
CA LEU A 448 23.54 16.28 6.84
C LEU A 448 22.06 15.95 6.89
N LYS A 449 21.32 16.47 5.92
CA LYS A 449 19.89 16.15 5.72
C LYS A 449 19.68 15.61 4.33
N ALA A 450 19.07 14.44 4.22
CA ALA A 450 18.76 13.83 2.91
C ALA A 450 17.77 14.66 2.08
N GLY A 451 16.88 15.39 2.74
CA GLY A 451 15.87 16.24 2.12
C GLY A 451 16.10 17.73 2.41
N LYS A 452 15.04 18.39 2.86
CA LYS A 452 15.00 19.81 3.16
C LYS A 452 15.61 20.12 4.51
N GLY A 453 16.53 21.08 4.57
CA GLY A 453 17.05 21.65 5.81
C GLY A 453 16.05 22.62 6.44
N GLU A 454 15.85 22.50 7.75
CA GLU A 454 14.87 23.25 8.52
C GLU A 454 15.56 24.11 9.60
N PRO A 455 14.89 25.15 10.15
CA PRO A 455 15.44 25.99 11.19
C PRO A 455 16.00 25.25 12.40
N LEU A 456 15.37 24.13 12.78
CA LEU A 456 15.83 23.33 13.91
C LEU A 456 17.22 22.72 13.68
N ASP A 457 17.59 22.44 12.43
CA ASP A 457 18.87 21.84 12.08
C ASP A 457 20.04 22.82 12.30
N LEU A 458 19.81 24.13 12.13
CA LEU A 458 20.78 25.16 12.50
C LEU A 458 20.99 25.23 14.03
N TYR A 459 19.93 25.08 14.82
CA TYR A 459 20.07 25.00 16.28
C TYR A 459 20.77 23.73 16.72
N GLN A 460 20.64 22.65 15.96
CA GLN A 460 21.38 21.41 16.20
C GLN A 460 22.89 21.61 15.97
N LEU A 461 23.29 22.29 14.87
CA LEU A 461 24.67 22.67 14.63
C LEU A 461 25.23 23.57 15.75
N ARG A 462 24.43 24.52 16.23
CA ARG A 462 24.80 25.35 17.38
C ARG A 462 25.05 24.52 18.62
N MET A 463 24.16 23.61 18.94
CA MET A 463 24.31 22.70 20.09
C MET A 463 25.62 21.88 19.99
N TYR A 464 26.00 21.44 18.81
CA TYR A 464 27.25 20.74 18.56
C TYR A 464 28.48 21.64 18.76
N TRP A 465 28.40 22.87 18.24
CA TRP A 465 29.45 23.86 18.43
C TRP A 465 29.71 24.15 19.89
N ASP A 466 28.63 24.45 20.64
CA ASP A 466 28.69 24.73 22.08
C ASP A 466 29.28 23.55 22.87
N GLY A 467 28.89 22.32 22.50
CA GLY A 467 29.43 21.12 23.13
C GLY A 467 30.93 20.95 22.91
N LEU A 468 31.42 21.18 21.69
CA LEU A 468 32.86 21.11 21.42
C LEU A 468 33.67 22.19 22.16
N ILE A 469 33.11 23.40 22.30
CA ILE A 469 33.74 24.46 23.10
C ILE A 469 33.90 24.00 24.57
N LEU A 470 32.84 23.39 25.13
CA LEU A 470 32.88 22.84 26.49
C LEU A 470 33.83 21.65 26.64
N ASP A 471 34.09 20.93 25.55
CA ASP A 471 35.12 19.88 25.47
C ASP A 471 36.55 20.46 25.21
N GLY A 472 36.69 21.78 25.18
CA GLY A 472 37.98 22.47 24.94
C GLY A 472 38.40 22.52 23.48
N VAL A 473 37.51 22.25 22.54
CA VAL A 473 37.79 22.24 21.09
C VAL A 473 37.13 23.44 20.41
N GLN A 474 37.95 24.26 19.69
CA GLN A 474 37.43 25.38 18.92
C GLN A 474 36.98 24.93 17.52
N PRO A 475 35.67 24.94 17.20
CA PRO A 475 35.21 24.79 15.83
C PRO A 475 35.59 26.01 14.98
N THR A 476 35.84 25.78 13.70
CA THR A 476 36.14 26.84 12.72
C THR A 476 34.97 27.14 11.78
N GLN A 477 34.12 26.16 11.51
CA GLN A 477 32.95 26.29 10.70
C GLN A 477 31.92 25.20 11.02
N GLY A 478 30.63 25.53 10.93
CA GLY A 478 29.51 24.56 10.91
C GLY A 478 28.75 24.66 9.60
N VAL A 479 28.52 23.54 8.95
CA VAL A 479 27.84 23.47 7.64
C VAL A 479 26.59 22.62 7.75
N LEU A 480 25.43 23.21 7.43
CA LEU A 480 24.22 22.45 7.19
C LEU A 480 24.17 22.06 5.70
N LEU A 481 24.23 20.76 5.44
CA LEU A 481 24.26 20.20 4.09
C LEU A 481 22.93 19.48 3.79
N ALA A 482 22.14 19.98 2.83
CA ALA A 482 20.81 19.49 2.52
C ALA A 482 20.53 19.51 1.01
N ALA A 483 19.45 18.83 0.56
CA ALA A 483 19.03 18.91 -0.83
C ALA A 483 18.47 20.30 -1.18
N GLU A 484 17.70 20.89 -0.27
CA GLU A 484 17.11 22.23 -0.36
C GLU A 484 16.94 22.84 1.03
N PHE A 485 16.64 24.11 1.13
CA PHE A 485 16.46 24.82 2.40
C PHE A 485 15.06 25.43 2.51
N SER A 486 14.57 25.59 3.74
CA SER A 486 13.34 26.35 4.01
C SER A 486 13.58 27.86 3.81
N GLU A 487 12.54 28.59 3.40
CA GLU A 487 12.59 30.03 3.04
C GLU A 487 13.16 30.94 4.13
N HIS A 488 13.14 30.52 5.38
CA HIS A 488 13.57 31.36 6.50
C HIS A 488 15.03 31.12 6.92
N LEU A 489 15.69 30.10 6.41
CA LEU A 489 17.05 29.76 6.83
C LEU A 489 18.09 30.82 6.47
N ASP A 490 17.97 31.41 5.28
CA ASP A 490 18.87 32.49 4.85
C ASP A 490 18.77 33.74 5.73
N ALA A 491 17.57 34.03 6.25
CA ALA A 491 17.37 35.14 7.19
C ALA A 491 17.83 34.80 8.61
N MET A 492 17.74 33.54 9.01
CA MET A 492 18.15 33.09 10.36
C MET A 492 19.67 32.95 10.51
N LEU A 493 20.36 32.57 9.44
CA LEU A 493 21.80 32.29 9.48
C LEU A 493 22.65 33.48 10.00
N PRO A 494 22.50 34.73 9.50
CA PRO A 494 23.23 35.86 10.04
C PRO A 494 22.86 36.19 11.49
N LEU A 495 21.59 35.99 11.87
CA LEU A 495 21.15 36.21 13.26
C LEU A 495 21.78 35.21 14.22
N LEU A 496 21.92 33.96 13.79
CA LEU A 496 22.55 32.92 14.60
C LEU A 496 24.07 33.15 14.72
N ASN A 497 24.74 33.51 13.62
CA ASN A 497 26.16 33.82 13.61
C ASN A 497 26.52 35.06 14.46
N ALA A 498 25.58 35.97 14.69
CA ALA A 498 25.76 37.14 15.54
C ALA A 498 25.53 36.87 17.04
N GLN A 499 25.09 35.66 17.41
CA GLN A 499 24.91 35.31 18.83
C GLN A 499 26.25 35.14 19.57
N PRO A 500 26.30 35.45 20.88
CA PRO A 500 27.48 35.18 21.67
C PRO A 500 27.75 33.68 21.81
N THR A 501 28.99 33.28 21.68
CA THR A 501 29.46 31.91 21.90
C THR A 501 29.76 31.68 23.39
N PRO A 502 29.61 30.45 23.92
CA PRO A 502 30.04 30.13 25.29
C PRO A 502 31.57 30.25 25.40
N PRO A 503 32.09 30.68 26.54
CA PRO A 503 33.55 30.64 26.81
C PRO A 503 34.01 29.18 26.97
N PHE A 504 35.30 28.94 26.80
CA PHE A 504 35.92 27.68 27.17
C PHE A 504 35.80 27.41 28.69
N PRO A 505 35.98 26.16 29.14
CA PRO A 505 35.88 25.81 30.58
C PRO A 505 36.85 26.57 31.49
N ASP A 506 37.97 27.05 30.93
CA ASP A 506 38.95 27.88 31.66
C ASP A 506 38.59 29.38 31.70
N GLY A 507 37.42 29.75 31.10
CA GLY A 507 36.93 31.11 31.03
C GLY A 507 37.50 31.93 29.88
N THR A 508 38.37 31.37 29.03
CA THR A 508 38.87 32.09 27.84
C THR A 508 37.75 32.25 26.78
N PRO A 509 37.68 33.40 26.07
CA PRO A 509 36.68 33.60 25.03
C PRO A 509 36.89 32.62 23.87
N SER A 510 35.80 32.05 23.36
CA SER A 510 35.78 31.25 22.13
C SER A 510 35.54 32.15 20.88
N ALA A 511 35.89 31.64 19.71
CA ALA A 511 35.61 32.34 18.46
C ALA A 511 34.10 32.39 18.17
N PRO A 512 33.61 33.42 17.44
CA PRO A 512 32.22 33.55 17.03
C PRO A 512 31.73 32.34 16.22
N TYR A 513 30.41 32.13 16.24
CA TYR A 513 29.79 31.15 15.32
C TYR A 513 30.08 31.51 13.87
N ASN A 514 30.29 30.47 13.05
CA ASN A 514 30.53 30.57 11.62
C ASN A 514 29.75 29.44 10.92
N PHE A 515 28.42 29.59 10.89
CA PHE A 515 27.54 28.64 10.22
C PHE A 515 27.31 29.04 8.76
N SER A 516 27.19 28.04 7.91
CA SER A 516 26.86 28.18 6.47
C SER A 516 25.92 27.08 6.00
N LEU A 517 25.23 27.35 4.90
CA LEU A 517 24.39 26.41 4.17
C LEU A 517 25.10 25.95 2.93
N ALA A 518 24.91 24.69 2.53
CA ALA A 518 25.40 24.16 1.28
C ALA A 518 24.44 23.09 0.74
N THR A 519 24.16 23.10 -0.55
CA THR A 519 23.33 22.07 -1.17
C THR A 519 24.14 20.83 -1.55
N HIS A 520 23.46 19.69 -1.70
CA HIS A 520 24.08 18.47 -2.20
C HIS A 520 24.66 18.67 -3.61
N GLU A 521 24.00 19.46 -4.45
CA GLU A 521 24.43 19.79 -5.81
C GLU A 521 25.73 20.59 -5.79
N GLU A 522 25.81 21.68 -4.98
CA GLU A 522 27.03 22.50 -4.82
C GLU A 522 28.21 21.66 -4.33
N LYS A 523 27.98 20.61 -3.56
CA LYS A 523 28.99 19.70 -3.06
C LYS A 523 29.18 18.43 -3.89
N GLN A 524 28.52 18.31 -5.04
CA GLN A 524 28.63 17.17 -5.97
C GLN A 524 28.30 15.82 -5.30
N LEU A 525 27.33 15.81 -4.38
CA LEU A 525 26.89 14.62 -3.67
C LEU A 525 25.75 13.87 -4.38
N VAL A 526 25.16 14.46 -5.39
CA VAL A 526 24.06 13.91 -6.19
C VAL A 526 24.58 13.41 -7.53
#